data_9655ab8e88b4110768b2c840661f0fd2
#
_entry.id   9655ab8e88b4110768b2c840661f0fd2
#
_cell.length_a   1.000
_cell.length_b   1.000
_cell.length_c   1.000
_cell.angle_alpha   90.00
_cell.angle_beta   90.00
_cell.angle_gamma   90.00
#
_symmetry.space_group_name_H-M   'P 1'
#
loop_
_entity.id
_entity.type
_entity.pdbx_description
1 polymer ?
#
loop_
_entity_poly.entity_id
_entity_poly.type
_entity_poly.pdbx_seq_one_letter_code
_entity_poly.pdbx_strand_id
1 'polypeptide(L)'
;MPEDISIKRPGRISAPKSFEQLGILVLDGSGSMSEQTAQHISKADAVTQAVNDMFSRFKASRNKNNFSFAIVNYDHRSIVKMKPTPVKDVDDHGDYNPMDGLGGATYISKGLEDAEKIAKDFQNQSQKSGLTRSVVIVIMTDGVDMTKAETTSVANRLKKMNNVYVSGCFFETLDADEKKMQECADYVKTLCTDETRFSMVSTAEALRNFFEASMSNVAGVL
;
A
#
# COMPACT_ATOMS: atom_id res chain seq x y z
N MET A 1 -36.42 -47.92 -17.93
CA MET A 1 -35.76 -46.67 -18.09
C MET A 1 -34.94 -46.42 -16.82
N PRO A 2 -33.62 -46.33 -16.85
CA PRO A 2 -32.89 -46.00 -15.64
C PRO A 2 -32.98 -44.50 -15.36
N GLU A 3 -33.29 -44.17 -14.11
CA GLU A 3 -33.35 -42.77 -13.60
C GLU A 3 -31.98 -42.15 -13.58
N ASP A 4 -31.89 -40.97 -14.18
CA ASP A 4 -30.65 -40.16 -14.28
C ASP A 4 -30.35 -39.55 -12.92
N ILE A 5 -29.38 -40.16 -12.16
CA ILE A 5 -28.95 -39.66 -10.87
C ILE A 5 -28.03 -38.46 -11.10
N SER A 6 -28.61 -37.26 -11.10
CA SER A 6 -27.84 -36.00 -11.13
C SER A 6 -27.03 -35.86 -9.83
N ILE A 7 -25.75 -36.19 -9.86
CA ILE A 7 -24.80 -35.95 -8.76
C ILE A 7 -24.55 -34.42 -8.70
N LYS A 8 -25.21 -33.73 -7.75
CA LYS A 8 -24.88 -32.35 -7.39
C LYS A 8 -23.43 -32.31 -6.89
N ARG A 9 -22.55 -31.65 -7.63
CA ARG A 9 -21.20 -31.37 -7.16
C ARG A 9 -21.26 -30.61 -5.85
N PRO A 10 -20.57 -31.05 -4.78
CA PRO A 10 -20.54 -30.29 -3.55
C PRO A 10 -19.98 -28.89 -3.82
N GLY A 11 -20.70 -27.86 -3.35
CA GLY A 11 -20.24 -26.47 -3.46
C GLY A 11 -18.83 -26.36 -2.85
N ARG A 12 -17.96 -25.56 -3.48
CA ARG A 12 -16.64 -25.26 -2.92
C ARG A 12 -16.81 -24.65 -1.53
N ILE A 13 -16.51 -25.41 -0.51
CA ILE A 13 -16.38 -24.90 0.86
C ILE A 13 -15.12 -24.04 0.87
N SER A 14 -15.28 -22.72 0.97
CA SER A 14 -14.12 -21.85 1.20
C SER A 14 -13.58 -22.15 2.60
N ALA A 15 -12.26 -22.32 2.73
CA ALA A 15 -11.62 -22.45 4.03
C ALA A 15 -12.01 -21.25 4.92
N PRO A 16 -12.30 -21.48 6.23
CA PRO A 16 -12.63 -20.37 7.11
C PRO A 16 -11.45 -19.39 7.17
N LYS A 17 -11.74 -18.08 7.10
CA LYS A 17 -10.73 -17.04 7.24
C LYS A 17 -10.11 -17.14 8.64
N SER A 18 -8.81 -17.29 8.73
CA SER A 18 -8.05 -17.23 9.98
C SER A 18 -7.50 -15.83 10.27
N PHE A 19 -7.39 -14.98 9.25
CA PHE A 19 -6.93 -13.60 9.36
C PHE A 19 -7.63 -12.69 8.34
N GLU A 20 -7.65 -11.41 8.63
CA GLU A 20 -7.99 -10.32 7.68
C GLU A 20 -6.87 -9.30 7.70
N GLN A 21 -6.42 -8.87 6.52
CA GLN A 21 -5.39 -7.85 6.40
C GLN A 21 -5.85 -6.72 5.50
N LEU A 22 -5.67 -5.49 5.98
CA LEU A 22 -5.83 -4.28 5.20
C LEU A 22 -4.46 -3.74 4.79
N GLY A 23 -4.22 -3.62 3.49
CA GLY A 23 -3.11 -2.85 2.92
C GLY A 23 -3.55 -1.43 2.64
N ILE A 24 -2.81 -0.43 3.12
CA ILE A 24 -3.05 0.98 2.82
C ILE A 24 -1.83 1.51 2.08
N LEU A 25 -2.00 1.84 0.80
CA LEU A 25 -0.97 2.51 0.02
C LEU A 25 -1.09 4.02 0.22
N VAL A 26 -0.02 4.66 0.69
CA VAL A 26 0.09 6.12 0.91
C VAL A 26 1.07 6.63 -0.14
N LEU A 27 0.54 7.18 -1.24
CA LEU A 27 1.26 7.42 -2.47
C LEU A 27 1.47 8.91 -2.69
N ASP A 28 2.73 9.29 -2.92
CA ASP A 28 3.12 10.66 -3.23
C ASP A 28 2.55 11.10 -4.58
N GLY A 29 1.80 12.21 -4.56
CA GLY A 29 1.25 12.88 -5.73
C GLY A 29 1.83 14.28 -5.92
N SER A 30 3.00 14.57 -5.35
CA SER A 30 3.69 15.85 -5.51
C SER A 30 4.20 16.07 -6.94
N GLY A 31 4.60 17.29 -7.24
CA GLY A 31 4.99 17.69 -8.59
C GLY A 31 6.15 16.88 -9.20
N SER A 32 7.09 16.39 -8.36
CA SER A 32 8.22 15.56 -8.79
C SER A 32 7.80 14.20 -9.35
N MET A 33 6.60 13.71 -9.01
CA MET A 33 6.08 12.47 -9.58
C MET A 33 5.79 12.52 -11.09
N SER A 34 5.79 13.72 -11.70
CA SER A 34 5.73 13.89 -13.15
C SER A 34 7.06 13.62 -13.86
N GLU A 35 8.18 13.55 -13.12
CA GLU A 35 9.50 13.29 -13.69
C GLU A 35 9.59 11.88 -14.25
N GLN A 36 10.45 11.75 -15.29
CA GLN A 36 10.61 10.45 -15.95
C GLN A 36 11.55 9.52 -15.20
N THR A 37 11.23 8.24 -15.24
CA THR A 37 12.09 7.14 -14.83
C THR A 37 13.09 6.78 -15.93
N ALA A 38 14.08 5.95 -15.63
CA ALA A 38 14.98 5.35 -16.64
C ALA A 38 14.24 4.55 -17.73
N GLN A 39 12.99 4.20 -17.51
CA GLN A 39 12.13 3.48 -18.47
C GLN A 39 11.32 4.45 -19.38
N HIS A 40 11.59 5.77 -19.33
CA HIS A 40 10.91 6.81 -20.11
C HIS A 40 9.38 6.89 -19.86
N ILE A 41 8.92 6.50 -18.70
CA ILE A 41 7.57 6.76 -18.20
C ILE A 41 7.65 7.66 -16.96
N SER A 42 6.58 8.39 -16.64
CA SER A 42 6.55 9.17 -15.40
C SER A 42 6.60 8.25 -14.17
N LYS A 43 7.11 8.77 -13.04
CA LYS A 43 7.04 8.04 -11.77
C LYS A 43 5.59 7.71 -11.39
N ALA A 44 4.66 8.64 -11.65
CA ALA A 44 3.24 8.44 -11.40
C ALA A 44 2.66 7.28 -12.25
N ASP A 45 3.08 7.15 -13.53
CA ASP A 45 2.67 6.02 -14.36
C ASP A 45 3.31 4.70 -13.87
N ALA A 46 4.57 4.76 -13.43
CA ALA A 46 5.24 3.59 -12.83
C ALA A 46 4.50 3.12 -11.56
N VAL A 47 3.99 4.05 -10.74
CA VAL A 47 3.16 3.71 -9.57
C VAL A 47 1.84 3.07 -10.00
N THR A 48 1.14 3.64 -10.98
CA THR A 48 -0.11 3.06 -11.51
C THR A 48 0.10 1.64 -12.00
N GLN A 49 1.18 1.40 -12.75
CA GLN A 49 1.55 0.08 -13.25
C GLN A 49 1.83 -0.89 -12.10
N ALA A 50 2.65 -0.48 -11.12
CA ALA A 50 3.00 -1.31 -9.97
C ALA A 50 1.76 -1.70 -9.13
N VAL A 51 0.81 -0.77 -8.94
CA VAL A 51 -0.44 -1.01 -8.20
C VAL A 51 -1.34 -2.00 -8.95
N ASN A 52 -1.55 -1.81 -10.24
CA ASN A 52 -2.34 -2.72 -11.07
C ASN A 52 -1.77 -4.15 -11.06
N ASP A 53 -0.47 -4.29 -11.27
CA ASP A 53 0.23 -5.58 -11.26
C ASP A 53 0.13 -6.27 -9.89
N MET A 54 0.29 -5.52 -8.79
CA MET A 54 0.09 -6.03 -7.44
C MET A 54 -1.33 -6.55 -7.24
N PHE A 55 -2.37 -5.78 -7.63
CA PHE A 55 -3.76 -6.21 -7.48
C PHE A 55 -4.06 -7.48 -8.30
N SER A 56 -3.57 -7.57 -9.53
CA SER A 56 -3.73 -8.76 -10.37
C SER A 56 -3.17 -10.01 -9.68
N ARG A 57 -1.99 -9.90 -9.05
CA ARG A 57 -1.36 -11.01 -8.32
C ARG A 57 -2.14 -11.39 -7.07
N PHE A 58 -2.57 -10.41 -6.26
CA PHE A 58 -3.38 -10.69 -5.07
C PHE A 58 -4.73 -11.31 -5.44
N LYS A 59 -5.37 -10.91 -6.54
CA LYS A 59 -6.59 -11.55 -7.08
C LYS A 59 -6.37 -13.00 -7.49
N ALA A 60 -5.19 -13.33 -8.02
CA ALA A 60 -4.83 -14.69 -8.38
C ALA A 60 -4.45 -15.56 -7.17
N SER A 61 -4.16 -14.95 -6.02
CA SER A 61 -3.75 -15.65 -4.80
C SER A 61 -4.87 -16.53 -4.24
N ARG A 62 -4.49 -17.66 -3.62
CA ARG A 62 -5.40 -18.55 -2.88
C ARG A 62 -6.03 -17.83 -1.68
N ASN A 63 -5.32 -16.88 -1.09
CA ASN A 63 -5.73 -16.14 0.11
C ASN A 63 -6.43 -14.80 -0.20
N LYS A 64 -6.82 -14.53 -1.45
CA LYS A 64 -7.43 -13.27 -1.88
C LYS A 64 -8.60 -12.79 -1.03
N ASN A 65 -9.36 -13.72 -0.44
CA ASN A 65 -10.51 -13.37 0.41
C ASN A 65 -10.10 -12.77 1.76
N ASN A 66 -8.82 -12.82 2.13
CA ASN A 66 -8.29 -12.32 3.38
C ASN A 66 -7.73 -10.89 3.27
N PHE A 67 -7.58 -10.37 2.05
CA PHE A 67 -6.98 -9.08 1.80
C PHE A 67 -8.01 -8.04 1.35
N SER A 68 -7.88 -6.86 1.92
CA SER A 68 -8.51 -5.63 1.46
C SER A 68 -7.45 -4.57 1.25
N PHE A 69 -7.71 -3.61 0.36
CA PHE A 69 -6.78 -2.52 0.07
C PHE A 69 -7.47 -1.17 0.12
N ALA A 70 -6.73 -0.14 0.50
CA ALA A 70 -7.09 1.26 0.39
C ALA A 70 -5.93 2.04 -0.24
N ILE A 71 -6.23 3.16 -0.89
CA ILE A 71 -5.23 4.06 -1.47
C ILE A 71 -5.50 5.48 -1.00
N VAL A 72 -4.48 6.12 -0.48
CA VAL A 72 -4.45 7.52 -0.09
C VAL A 72 -3.34 8.20 -0.90
N ASN A 73 -3.72 9.09 -1.80
CA ASN A 73 -2.78 9.94 -2.50
C ASN A 73 -2.57 11.23 -1.71
N TYR A 74 -1.36 11.80 -1.73
CA TYR A 74 -1.07 13.02 -1.00
C TYR A 74 -0.09 13.95 -1.73
N ASP A 75 -0.23 15.23 -1.47
CA ASP A 75 0.72 16.30 -1.70
C ASP A 75 0.72 17.23 -0.47
N HIS A 76 0.40 18.53 -0.61
CA HIS A 76 0.12 19.44 0.53
C HIS A 76 -1.25 19.15 1.20
N ARG A 77 -2.04 18.27 0.63
CA ARG A 77 -3.31 17.71 1.14
C ARG A 77 -3.34 16.20 0.88
N SER A 78 -4.43 15.54 1.22
CA SER A 78 -4.63 14.11 0.91
C SER A 78 -5.98 13.86 0.27
N ILE A 79 -6.04 12.80 -0.53
CA ILE A 79 -7.26 12.30 -1.19
C ILE A 79 -7.32 10.80 -0.97
N VAL A 80 -8.41 10.31 -0.37
CA VAL A 80 -8.68 8.87 -0.32
C VAL A 80 -9.18 8.43 -1.70
N LYS A 81 -8.25 7.99 -2.55
CA LYS A 81 -8.51 7.54 -3.92
C LYS A 81 -9.34 6.25 -3.93
N MET A 82 -9.06 5.34 -2.99
CA MET A 82 -9.81 4.11 -2.82
C MET A 82 -10.04 3.81 -1.34
N LYS A 83 -11.30 3.64 -0.94
CA LYS A 83 -11.67 3.19 0.41
C LYS A 83 -11.32 1.71 0.59
N PRO A 84 -11.27 1.19 1.85
CA PRO A 84 -11.03 -0.24 2.09
C PRO A 84 -11.96 -1.12 1.25
N THR A 85 -11.38 -1.83 0.29
CA THR A 85 -12.09 -2.65 -0.70
C THR A 85 -11.48 -4.05 -0.72
N PRO A 86 -12.28 -5.15 -0.60
CA PRO A 86 -11.77 -6.51 -0.76
C PRO A 86 -11.05 -6.65 -2.11
N VAL A 87 -9.88 -7.29 -2.14
CA VAL A 87 -9.06 -7.35 -3.37
C VAL A 87 -9.79 -7.98 -4.55
N LYS A 88 -10.74 -8.88 -4.30
CA LYS A 88 -11.58 -9.49 -5.35
C LYS A 88 -12.44 -8.48 -6.10
N ASP A 89 -12.78 -7.35 -5.44
CA ASP A 89 -13.68 -6.31 -5.95
C ASP A 89 -12.90 -5.06 -6.46
N VAL A 90 -11.56 -5.06 -6.31
CA VAL A 90 -10.70 -3.97 -6.82
C VAL A 90 -10.58 -4.08 -8.35
N ASP A 91 -10.52 -2.95 -9.04
CA ASP A 91 -10.17 -2.90 -10.46
C ASP A 91 -8.65 -3.00 -10.61
N ASP A 92 -8.13 -4.08 -11.21
CA ASP A 92 -6.70 -4.30 -11.45
C ASP A 92 -6.21 -3.77 -12.82
N HIS A 93 -7.04 -2.95 -13.47
CA HIS A 93 -6.73 -2.14 -14.64
C HIS A 93 -7.17 -0.68 -14.44
N GLY A 94 -7.33 -0.26 -13.18
CA GLY A 94 -7.79 1.06 -12.82
C GLY A 94 -6.75 2.15 -13.02
N ASP A 95 -7.21 3.39 -13.02
CA ASP A 95 -6.33 4.56 -12.95
C ASP A 95 -5.98 4.85 -11.48
N TYR A 96 -4.77 4.49 -11.10
CA TYR A 96 -4.18 4.73 -9.77
C TYR A 96 -3.09 5.79 -9.78
N ASN A 97 -3.15 6.71 -10.75
CA ASN A 97 -2.21 7.82 -10.84
C ASN A 97 -2.26 8.66 -9.55
N PRO A 98 -1.15 8.73 -8.78
CA PRO A 98 -1.15 9.45 -7.51
C PRO A 98 -1.28 10.96 -7.67
N MET A 99 -0.97 11.50 -8.85
CA MET A 99 -1.08 12.94 -9.14
C MET A 99 -2.50 13.39 -9.47
N ASP A 100 -3.47 12.48 -9.60
CA ASP A 100 -4.83 12.85 -9.97
C ASP A 100 -5.44 13.85 -8.97
N GLY A 101 -5.63 15.10 -9.43
CA GLY A 101 -6.07 16.22 -8.63
C GLY A 101 -5.04 16.80 -7.65
N LEU A 102 -3.76 16.39 -7.74
CA LEU A 102 -2.65 16.80 -6.90
C LEU A 102 -1.51 17.40 -7.75
N GLY A 103 -0.33 17.65 -7.19
CA GLY A 103 0.84 18.20 -7.89
C GLY A 103 1.59 19.26 -7.08
N GLY A 104 1.28 19.39 -5.79
CA GLY A 104 1.91 20.33 -4.87
C GLY A 104 3.20 19.82 -4.24
N ALA A 105 3.53 20.32 -3.05
CA ALA A 105 4.68 19.90 -2.25
C ALA A 105 4.39 18.62 -1.47
N THR A 106 5.45 17.91 -1.06
CA THR A 106 5.38 16.61 -0.37
C THR A 106 5.11 16.80 1.12
N TYR A 107 3.91 16.46 1.61
CA TYR A 107 3.50 16.47 3.01
C TYR A 107 3.03 15.07 3.40
N ILE A 108 3.97 14.18 3.74
CA ILE A 108 3.69 12.78 4.09
C ILE A 108 2.69 12.68 5.25
N SER A 109 2.74 13.65 6.20
CA SER A 109 1.81 13.70 7.33
C SER A 109 0.36 13.66 6.89
N LYS A 110 -0.02 14.31 5.79
CA LYS A 110 -1.40 14.36 5.30
C LYS A 110 -1.89 12.97 4.87
N GLY A 111 -1.09 12.26 4.11
CA GLY A 111 -1.40 10.88 3.73
C GLY A 111 -1.49 9.94 4.94
N LEU A 112 -0.56 10.06 5.89
CA LEU A 112 -0.55 9.23 7.10
C LEU A 112 -1.70 9.53 8.05
N GLU A 113 -2.18 10.77 8.17
CA GLU A 113 -3.35 11.13 8.97
C GLU A 113 -4.62 10.42 8.49
N ASP A 114 -4.83 10.34 7.18
CA ASP A 114 -5.97 9.60 6.62
C ASP A 114 -5.77 8.08 6.71
N ALA A 115 -4.54 7.59 6.51
CA ALA A 115 -4.22 6.18 6.73
C ALA A 115 -4.46 5.77 8.21
N GLU A 116 -4.15 6.63 9.18
CA GLU A 116 -4.41 6.39 10.60
C GLU A 116 -5.91 6.26 10.89
N LYS A 117 -6.75 7.12 10.31
CA LYS A 117 -8.22 7.03 10.43
C LYS A 117 -8.73 5.71 9.85
N ILE A 118 -8.31 5.38 8.62
CA ILE A 118 -8.70 4.15 7.94
C ILE A 118 -8.27 2.91 8.74
N ALA A 119 -7.05 2.89 9.29
CA ALA A 119 -6.54 1.80 10.09
C ALA A 119 -7.36 1.60 11.38
N LYS A 120 -7.68 2.69 12.09
CA LYS A 120 -8.52 2.66 13.30
C LYS A 120 -9.92 2.15 12.99
N ASP A 121 -10.54 2.64 11.93
CA ASP A 121 -11.89 2.22 11.54
C ASP A 121 -11.93 0.73 11.18
N PHE A 122 -10.91 0.21 10.47
CA PHE A 122 -10.80 -1.19 10.15
C PHE A 122 -10.62 -2.07 11.39
N GLN A 123 -9.80 -1.64 12.35
CA GLN A 123 -9.58 -2.39 13.59
C GLN A 123 -10.80 -2.38 14.51
N ASN A 124 -11.58 -1.29 14.52
CA ASN A 124 -12.78 -1.12 15.37
C ASN A 124 -14.01 -1.85 14.83
N GLN A 125 -14.00 -2.37 13.60
CA GLN A 125 -15.13 -3.18 13.10
C GLN A 125 -15.33 -4.43 13.96
N SER A 126 -16.58 -4.84 14.17
CA SER A 126 -16.94 -6.01 14.97
C SER A 126 -16.15 -7.25 14.54
N GLN A 127 -15.35 -7.79 15.43
CA GLN A 127 -14.55 -8.99 15.17
C GLN A 127 -15.40 -10.24 15.33
N LYS A 128 -15.30 -11.16 14.36
CA LYS A 128 -15.71 -12.55 14.59
C LYS A 128 -14.67 -13.18 15.51
N SER A 129 -15.11 -13.94 16.53
CA SER A 129 -14.21 -14.60 17.47
C SER A 129 -13.18 -15.47 16.73
N GLY A 130 -11.92 -15.36 17.06
CA GLY A 130 -10.82 -16.12 16.47
C GLY A 130 -10.22 -15.56 15.19
N LEU A 131 -10.63 -14.35 14.74
CA LEU A 131 -10.08 -13.69 13.56
C LEU A 131 -8.99 -12.69 13.95
N THR A 132 -7.76 -12.87 13.44
CA THR A 132 -6.69 -11.88 13.61
C THR A 132 -6.81 -10.82 12.53
N ARG A 133 -6.78 -9.53 12.91
CA ARG A 133 -6.73 -8.40 11.99
C ARG A 133 -5.37 -7.73 12.04
N SER A 134 -4.84 -7.41 10.86
CA SER A 134 -3.61 -6.63 10.71
C SER A 134 -3.79 -5.52 9.68
N VAL A 135 -3.00 -4.46 9.83
CA VAL A 135 -2.94 -3.36 8.87
C VAL A 135 -1.48 -3.16 8.46
N VAL A 136 -1.24 -3.06 7.18
CA VAL A 136 0.06 -2.69 6.62
C VAL A 136 -0.11 -1.38 5.89
N ILE A 137 0.63 -0.36 6.31
CA ILE A 137 0.67 0.95 5.66
C ILE A 137 1.98 1.03 4.90
N VAL A 138 1.92 1.31 3.61
CA VAL A 138 3.11 1.46 2.76
C VAL A 138 3.18 2.90 2.29
N ILE A 139 4.21 3.62 2.76
CA ILE A 139 4.54 4.98 2.32
C ILE A 139 5.40 4.88 1.08
N MET A 140 5.05 5.59 0.01
CA MET A 140 5.88 5.79 -1.16
C MET A 140 6.07 7.29 -1.39
N THR A 141 7.32 7.72 -1.56
CA THR A 141 7.70 9.10 -1.87
C THR A 141 8.96 9.13 -2.73
N ASP A 142 9.15 10.21 -3.47
CA ASP A 142 10.37 10.49 -4.24
C ASP A 142 11.05 11.80 -3.81
N GLY A 143 10.51 12.47 -2.77
CA GLY A 143 10.88 13.82 -2.42
C GLY A 143 11.13 14.08 -0.94
N VAL A 144 11.44 15.34 -0.66
CA VAL A 144 11.70 15.84 0.70
C VAL A 144 10.38 16.11 1.40
N ASP A 145 10.12 15.42 2.50
CA ASP A 145 8.95 15.73 3.34
C ASP A 145 9.10 17.10 4.00
N MET A 146 8.14 17.98 3.73
CA MET A 146 8.08 19.35 4.28
C MET A 146 7.48 19.38 5.70
N THR A 147 6.98 18.25 6.20
CA THR A 147 6.27 18.13 7.48
C THR A 147 6.87 17.06 8.38
N LYS A 148 8.23 16.95 8.39
CA LYS A 148 8.94 15.86 9.09
C LYS A 148 8.54 15.65 10.54
N ALA A 149 8.31 16.73 11.30
CA ALA A 149 7.94 16.62 12.72
C ALA A 149 6.54 16.00 12.89
N GLU A 150 5.57 16.49 12.13
CA GLU A 150 4.19 15.99 12.11
C GLU A 150 4.15 14.55 11.59
N THR A 151 4.85 14.28 10.49
CA THR A 151 4.98 12.94 9.89
C THR A 151 5.53 11.94 10.89
N THR A 152 6.63 12.28 11.56
CA THR A 152 7.23 11.43 12.60
C THR A 152 6.26 11.18 13.75
N SER A 153 5.50 12.20 14.15
CA SER A 153 4.48 12.06 15.20
C SER A 153 3.39 11.06 14.81
N VAL A 154 2.85 11.17 13.58
CA VAL A 154 1.81 10.25 13.09
C VAL A 154 2.38 8.83 12.95
N ALA A 155 3.56 8.66 12.34
CA ALA A 155 4.19 7.37 12.19
C ALA A 155 4.42 6.68 13.55
N ASN A 156 4.86 7.43 14.57
CA ASN A 156 5.03 6.90 15.92
C ASN A 156 3.72 6.48 16.59
N ARG A 157 2.60 7.17 16.31
CA ARG A 157 1.28 6.71 16.78
C ARG A 157 0.88 5.41 16.10
N LEU A 158 1.05 5.31 14.79
CA LEU A 158 0.75 4.11 14.01
C LEU A 158 1.58 2.91 14.50
N LYS A 159 2.89 3.08 14.70
CA LYS A 159 3.79 2.02 15.20
C LYS A 159 3.42 1.51 16.61
N LYS A 160 2.67 2.29 17.40
CA LYS A 160 2.17 1.88 18.73
C LYS A 160 0.83 1.12 18.68
N MET A 161 0.16 1.11 17.54
CA MET A 161 -1.10 0.37 17.37
C MET A 161 -0.81 -1.13 17.23
N ASN A 162 -1.61 -1.95 17.88
CA ASN A 162 -1.48 -3.41 17.79
C ASN A 162 -1.75 -3.90 16.36
N ASN A 163 -0.89 -4.78 15.85
CA ASN A 163 -0.99 -5.35 14.51
C ASN A 163 -1.04 -4.31 13.38
N VAL A 164 -0.42 -3.14 13.56
CA VAL A 164 -0.21 -2.13 12.53
C VAL A 164 1.28 -2.05 12.22
N TYR A 165 1.60 -2.15 10.94
CA TYR A 165 2.97 -2.14 10.45
C TYR A 165 3.12 -1.04 9.41
N VAL A 166 4.19 -0.26 9.51
CA VAL A 166 4.54 0.79 8.57
C VAL A 166 5.75 0.33 7.77
N SER A 167 5.60 0.30 6.47
CA SER A 167 6.67 0.08 5.49
C SER A 167 6.87 1.35 4.68
N GLY A 168 8.05 1.57 4.12
CA GLY A 168 8.34 2.75 3.33
C GLY A 168 9.25 2.44 2.16
N CYS A 169 9.01 3.07 1.02
CA CYS A 169 9.96 3.07 -0.07
C CYS A 169 10.23 4.49 -0.55
N PHE A 170 11.45 4.69 -0.97
CA PHE A 170 11.89 5.90 -1.65
C PHE A 170 12.08 5.59 -3.13
N PHE A 171 11.37 6.36 -4.00
CA PHE A 171 11.51 6.22 -5.44
C PHE A 171 12.66 7.10 -5.92
N GLU A 172 13.70 6.48 -6.47
CA GLU A 172 14.91 7.17 -6.91
C GLU A 172 14.62 8.12 -8.08
N THR A 173 15.22 9.30 -8.01
CA THR A 173 15.14 10.32 -9.07
C THR A 173 16.42 10.28 -9.89
N LEU A 174 16.29 10.24 -11.20
CA LEU A 174 17.42 10.36 -12.12
C LEU A 174 18.09 11.73 -11.94
N ASP A 175 19.41 11.75 -12.04
CA ASP A 175 20.23 12.98 -11.98
C ASP A 175 20.07 13.80 -10.68
N ALA A 176 19.50 13.23 -9.63
CA ALA A 176 19.39 13.88 -8.33
C ALA A 176 20.74 13.90 -7.59
N ASP A 177 20.88 14.86 -6.68
CA ASP A 177 22.00 14.88 -5.72
C ASP A 177 21.92 13.64 -4.82
N GLU A 178 22.87 12.70 -5.01
CA GLU A 178 22.92 11.42 -4.28
C GLU A 178 22.86 11.61 -2.76
N LYS A 179 23.53 12.63 -2.23
CA LYS A 179 23.54 12.89 -0.79
C LYS A 179 22.15 13.29 -0.28
N LYS A 180 21.48 14.19 -0.98
CA LYS A 180 20.10 14.61 -0.62
C LYS A 180 19.12 13.46 -0.76
N MET A 181 19.25 12.68 -1.81
CA MET A 181 18.42 11.49 -2.04
C MET A 181 18.59 10.50 -0.88
N GLN A 182 19.85 10.21 -0.46
CA GLN A 182 20.13 9.33 0.66
C GLN A 182 19.57 9.89 1.98
N GLU A 183 19.71 11.19 2.25
CA GLU A 183 19.13 11.83 3.44
C GLU A 183 17.59 11.69 3.49
N CYS A 184 16.91 11.80 2.34
CA CYS A 184 15.46 11.59 2.24
C CYS A 184 15.09 10.13 2.47
N ALA A 185 15.82 9.21 1.84
CA ALA A 185 15.63 7.78 1.99
C ALA A 185 15.83 7.33 3.45
N ASP A 186 16.92 7.79 4.09
CA ASP A 186 17.20 7.52 5.50
C ASP A 186 16.07 8.04 6.41
N TYR A 187 15.53 9.23 6.11
CA TYR A 187 14.39 9.74 6.86
C TYR A 187 13.15 8.84 6.71
N VAL A 188 12.79 8.43 5.49
CA VAL A 188 11.66 7.51 5.26
C VAL A 188 11.86 6.19 5.99
N LYS A 189 13.10 5.68 6.03
CA LYS A 189 13.45 4.48 6.79
C LYS A 189 13.13 4.62 8.28
N THR A 190 13.31 5.81 8.88
CA THR A 190 12.96 6.04 10.31
C THR A 190 11.46 5.97 10.60
N LEU A 191 10.62 6.19 9.58
CA LEU A 191 9.15 6.11 9.71
C LEU A 191 8.66 4.66 9.79
N CYS A 192 9.43 3.70 9.28
CA CYS A 192 9.06 2.29 9.25
C CYS A 192 9.01 1.65 10.64
N THR A 193 8.26 0.57 10.77
CA THR A 193 8.17 -0.21 12.03
C THR A 193 9.52 -0.82 12.39
N ASP A 194 10.24 -1.30 11.40
CA ASP A 194 11.60 -1.82 11.51
C ASP A 194 12.38 -1.55 10.20
N GLU A 195 13.71 -1.70 10.24
CA GLU A 195 14.57 -1.38 9.11
C GLU A 195 14.39 -2.29 7.90
N THR A 196 13.89 -3.51 8.09
CA THR A 196 13.65 -4.48 7.00
C THR A 196 12.44 -4.11 6.16
N ARG A 197 11.64 -3.13 6.61
CA ARG A 197 10.45 -2.63 5.94
C ARG A 197 10.70 -1.39 5.09
N PHE A 198 11.94 -1.15 4.74
CA PHE A 198 12.34 -0.05 3.86
C PHE A 198 13.06 -0.56 2.62
N SER A 199 12.84 0.11 1.47
CA SER A 199 13.60 -0.10 0.24
C SER A 199 13.73 1.18 -0.57
N MET A 200 14.82 1.31 -1.30
CA MET A 200 14.92 2.24 -2.43
C MET A 200 14.52 1.51 -3.70
N VAL A 201 13.77 2.16 -4.58
CA VAL A 201 13.22 1.58 -5.81
C VAL A 201 13.35 2.57 -6.96
N SER A 202 13.62 2.09 -8.18
CA SER A 202 13.81 2.92 -9.36
C SER A 202 12.93 2.48 -10.56
N THR A 203 12.18 1.40 -10.41
CA THR A 203 11.33 0.84 -11.48
C THR A 203 9.96 0.44 -10.97
N ALA A 204 8.96 0.38 -11.86
CA ALA A 204 7.63 -0.13 -11.54
C ALA A 204 7.68 -1.57 -11.01
N GLU A 205 8.56 -2.42 -11.55
CA GLU A 205 8.72 -3.80 -11.09
C GLU A 205 9.27 -3.88 -9.65
N ALA A 206 10.30 -3.10 -9.33
CA ALA A 206 10.86 -3.05 -7.98
C ALA A 206 9.82 -2.52 -6.97
N LEU A 207 9.06 -1.49 -7.36
CA LEU A 207 7.98 -0.94 -6.55
C LEU A 207 6.87 -1.96 -6.30
N ARG A 208 6.40 -2.67 -7.33
CA ARG A 208 5.44 -3.76 -7.19
C ARG A 208 5.95 -4.83 -6.23
N ASN A 209 7.19 -5.30 -6.42
CA ASN A 209 7.80 -6.33 -5.57
C ASN A 209 7.86 -5.88 -4.11
N PHE A 210 8.17 -4.61 -3.86
CA PHE A 210 8.17 -4.04 -2.52
C PHE A 210 6.75 -4.01 -1.92
N PHE A 211 5.74 -3.60 -2.66
CA PHE A 211 4.35 -3.60 -2.20
C PHE A 211 3.90 -5.01 -1.83
N GLU A 212 4.15 -6.00 -2.70
CA GLU A 212 3.80 -7.40 -2.47
C GLU A 212 4.50 -7.97 -1.22
N ALA A 213 5.81 -7.75 -1.09
CA ALA A 213 6.59 -8.21 0.05
C ALA A 213 6.11 -7.59 1.37
N SER A 214 5.82 -6.27 1.37
CA SER A 214 5.31 -5.55 2.55
C SER A 214 4.00 -6.14 3.05
N MET A 215 3.12 -6.56 2.14
CA MET A 215 1.83 -7.16 2.48
C MET A 215 1.96 -8.62 2.92
N SER A 216 2.82 -9.40 2.29
CA SER A 216 2.94 -10.85 2.52
C SER A 216 3.63 -11.18 3.86
N ASN A 217 4.61 -10.38 4.29
CA ASN A 217 5.42 -10.64 5.48
C ASN A 217 4.65 -10.58 6.81
N VAL A 218 3.46 -9.99 6.85
CA VAL A 218 2.64 -9.89 8.08
C VAL A 218 1.69 -11.06 8.22
N ALA A 219 1.26 -11.62 7.10
CA ALA A 219 0.29 -12.72 7.10
C ALA A 219 0.92 -14.09 7.41
N GLY A 220 2.25 -14.19 7.53
CA GLY A 220 2.95 -15.48 7.67
C GLY A 220 2.69 -16.41 6.47
N VAL A 221 2.40 -15.84 5.30
CA VAL A 221 1.98 -16.53 4.09
C VAL A 221 3.08 -16.34 3.04
N LEU A 222 4.17 -17.01 3.24
CA LEU A 222 5.08 -17.45 2.19
C LEU A 222 5.39 -18.91 2.39
#